data_49f337609a76adf4c83d3e7f83b7ad39
#
_entry.id   49f337609a76adf4c83d3e7f83b7ad39
#
_cell.length_a   1.000
_cell.length_b   1.000
_cell.length_c   1.000
_cell.angle_alpha   90.00
_cell.angle_beta   90.00
_cell.angle_gamma   90.00
#
_symmetry.space_group_name_H-M   'P 1'
#
loop_
_entity.id
_entity.type
_entity.pdbx_description
1 polymer ?
#
loop_
_entity_poly.entity_id
_entity_poly.type
_entity_poly.pdbx_seq_one_letter_code
_entity_poly.pdbx_strand_id
1 'polypeptide(L)'
;MRVKLSMNETYDLRFGESHIEVHKFHAGTILASLLIAVVLQSFLPVYISKAGVLDLPLLITIYFGLSRRNPSTGLLLGTVIGLLQDSLSKTPLGLFGISKTIIGYLASSIGARLDTEHPAARFALTAAFFVLHQGIVILIQKLLLAQPQPWFTMRLLVACLVNATLGVFLYYFLDRLRKS
;
A
#
# COMPACT_ATOMS: atom_id res chain seq x y z
N MET A 1 -6.37 8.59 -55.03
CA MET A 1 -5.26 9.14 -54.23
C MET A 1 -5.01 8.18 -53.05
N ARG A 2 -4.02 7.28 -53.13
CA ARG A 2 -3.70 6.32 -52.02
C ARG A 2 -2.70 6.99 -51.10
N VAL A 3 -3.14 7.32 -49.90
CA VAL A 3 -2.25 7.80 -48.84
C VAL A 3 -1.39 6.60 -48.39
N LYS A 4 -0.08 6.64 -48.67
CA LYS A 4 0.89 5.70 -48.13
C LYS A 4 1.13 6.10 -46.67
N LEU A 5 0.46 5.43 -45.74
CA LEU A 5 0.81 5.51 -44.32
C LEU A 5 2.18 4.87 -44.12
N SER A 6 3.06 5.51 -43.36
CA SER A 6 4.37 4.98 -43.04
C SER A 6 4.21 3.73 -42.16
N MET A 7 5.15 2.79 -42.23
CA MET A 7 5.10 1.56 -41.41
C MET A 7 5.03 1.87 -39.90
N ASN A 8 5.60 2.97 -39.44
CA ASN A 8 5.49 3.41 -38.04
C ASN A 8 4.06 3.78 -37.63
N GLU A 9 3.31 4.49 -38.49
CA GLU A 9 1.91 4.85 -38.20
C GLU A 9 0.99 3.63 -38.15
N THR A 10 1.32 2.57 -38.87
CA THR A 10 0.54 1.31 -38.84
C THR A 10 0.82 0.49 -37.58
N TYR A 11 2.01 0.62 -37.00
CA TYR A 11 2.33 0.00 -35.70
C TYR A 11 1.62 0.68 -34.54
N ASP A 12 1.55 2.02 -34.52
CA ASP A 12 0.85 2.79 -33.48
C ASP A 12 -0.66 2.52 -33.43
N LEU A 13 -1.28 2.16 -34.56
CA LEU A 13 -2.71 1.84 -34.61
C LEU A 13 -3.05 0.40 -34.18
N ARG A 14 -2.07 -0.51 -34.16
CA ARG A 14 -2.29 -1.93 -33.81
C ARG A 14 -2.06 -2.24 -32.35
N PHE A 15 -1.21 -1.49 -31.69
CA PHE A 15 -0.96 -1.61 -30.27
C PHE A 15 -1.38 -0.28 -29.63
N GLY A 16 -2.66 -0.16 -29.32
CA GLY A 16 -3.09 0.82 -28.35
C GLY A 16 -2.33 0.54 -27.06
N GLU A 17 -1.10 1.03 -26.96
CA GLU A 17 -0.40 1.12 -25.69
C GLU A 17 -1.27 1.97 -24.79
N SER A 18 -1.98 1.30 -23.90
CA SER A 18 -2.51 1.97 -22.75
C SER A 18 -1.29 2.60 -22.06
N HIS A 19 -1.06 3.88 -22.31
CA HIS A 19 -0.12 4.68 -21.55
C HIS A 19 -0.57 4.63 -20.10
N ILE A 20 -0.08 3.60 -19.40
CA ILE A 20 -0.26 3.48 -17.95
C ILE A 20 0.59 4.60 -17.35
N GLU A 21 -0.02 5.74 -17.09
CA GLU A 21 0.66 6.90 -16.52
C GLU A 21 1.31 6.54 -15.19
N VAL A 22 2.63 6.54 -15.17
CA VAL A 22 3.39 6.37 -13.92
C VAL A 22 3.35 7.71 -13.18
N HIS A 23 2.63 7.73 -12.10
CA HIS A 23 2.44 8.93 -11.31
C HIS A 23 3.73 9.36 -10.63
N LYS A 24 4.23 10.54 -10.97
CA LYS A 24 5.44 11.12 -10.38
C LYS A 24 5.08 11.92 -9.12
N PHE A 25 5.51 11.43 -7.97
CA PHE A 25 5.47 12.18 -6.71
C PHE A 25 6.85 12.77 -6.42
N HIS A 26 6.88 13.91 -5.74
CA HIS A 26 8.13 14.37 -5.13
C HIS A 26 8.58 13.39 -4.04
N ALA A 27 9.87 13.06 -4.01
CA ALA A 27 10.41 12.20 -2.96
C ALA A 27 10.11 12.74 -1.55
N GLY A 28 10.10 14.08 -1.40
CA GLY A 28 9.73 14.74 -0.15
C GLY A 28 8.29 14.48 0.29
N THR A 29 7.33 14.45 -0.64
CA THR A 29 5.91 14.14 -0.33
C THR A 29 5.76 12.72 0.20
N ILE A 30 6.46 11.76 -0.43
CA ILE A 30 6.45 10.37 0.02
C ILE A 30 7.03 10.26 1.42
N LEU A 31 8.22 10.86 1.64
CA LEU A 31 8.90 10.82 2.93
C LEU A 31 8.08 11.49 4.03
N ALA A 32 7.50 12.65 3.76
CA ALA A 32 6.64 13.36 4.71
C ALA A 32 5.40 12.54 5.07
N SER A 33 4.68 12.01 4.07
CA SER A 33 3.49 11.16 4.30
C SER A 33 3.83 9.92 5.12
N LEU A 34 4.98 9.30 4.85
CA LEU A 34 5.50 8.15 5.57
C LEU A 34 5.78 8.48 7.03
N LEU A 35 6.55 9.54 7.29
CA LEU A 35 6.89 9.96 8.65
C LEU A 35 5.65 10.32 9.45
N ILE A 36 4.72 11.08 8.87
CA ILE A 36 3.46 11.44 9.51
C ILE A 36 2.66 10.18 9.86
N ALA A 37 2.53 9.24 8.94
CA ALA A 37 1.77 8.01 9.19
C ALA A 37 2.37 7.16 10.32
N VAL A 38 3.70 6.99 10.34
CA VAL A 38 4.38 6.19 11.37
C VAL A 38 4.32 6.89 12.73
N VAL A 39 4.52 8.20 12.78
CA VAL A 39 4.40 8.99 14.01
C VAL A 39 2.96 8.92 14.55
N LEU A 40 1.96 9.21 13.71
CA LEU A 40 0.56 9.10 14.11
C LEU A 40 0.22 7.70 14.61
N GLN A 41 0.68 6.65 13.94
CA GLN A 41 0.44 5.27 14.35
C GLN A 41 1.02 4.95 15.73
N SER A 42 2.15 5.55 16.09
CA SER A 42 2.79 5.31 17.39
C SER A 42 2.09 6.06 18.53
N PHE A 43 1.56 7.25 18.26
CA PHE A 43 0.91 8.08 19.27
C PHE A 43 -0.59 7.85 19.38
N LEU A 44 -1.27 7.54 18.29
CA LEU A 44 -2.73 7.41 18.26
C LEU A 44 -3.30 6.42 19.28
N PRO A 45 -2.74 5.21 19.47
CA PRO A 45 -3.23 4.25 20.47
C PRO A 45 -3.08 4.71 21.92
N VAL A 46 -2.18 5.65 22.18
CA VAL A 46 -1.94 6.20 23.54
C VAL A 46 -3.12 7.08 23.96
N TYR A 47 -3.66 7.86 23.02
CA TYR A 47 -4.78 8.76 23.30
C TYR A 47 -6.16 8.13 23.04
N ILE A 48 -6.22 7.21 22.09
CA ILE A 48 -7.46 6.56 21.66
C ILE A 48 -7.26 5.05 21.68
N SER A 49 -7.70 4.38 22.74
CA SER A 49 -7.49 2.93 22.92
C SER A 49 -8.05 2.05 21.79
N LYS A 50 -9.05 2.54 21.05
CA LYS A 50 -9.60 1.87 19.86
C LYS A 50 -8.82 2.12 18.57
N ALA A 51 -7.91 3.10 18.54
CA ALA A 51 -7.13 3.43 17.35
C ALA A 51 -6.09 2.37 16.95
N GLY A 52 -5.77 1.42 17.84
CA GLY A 52 -4.96 0.24 17.52
C GLY A 52 -5.56 -0.71 16.46
N VAL A 53 -6.77 -0.41 15.97
CA VAL A 53 -7.40 -1.09 14.84
C VAL A 53 -6.89 -0.55 13.50
N LEU A 54 -6.40 0.69 13.47
CA LEU A 54 -5.87 1.36 12.27
C LEU A 54 -4.41 0.93 12.01
N ASP A 55 -4.04 0.86 10.75
CA ASP A 55 -2.64 0.70 10.31
C ASP A 55 -2.34 1.73 9.19
N LEU A 56 -2.12 2.99 9.60
CA LEU A 56 -1.83 4.09 8.69
C LEU A 56 -0.58 3.85 7.84
N PRO A 57 0.54 3.33 8.40
CA PRO A 57 1.72 2.98 7.61
C PRO A 57 1.43 1.95 6.52
N LEU A 58 0.55 0.98 6.78
CA LEU A 58 0.11 0.01 5.78
C LEU A 58 -0.64 0.68 4.64
N LEU A 59 -1.59 1.57 4.96
CA LEU A 59 -2.37 2.30 3.95
C LEU A 59 -1.45 3.14 3.03
N ILE A 60 -0.46 3.81 3.60
CA ILE A 60 0.55 4.56 2.83
C ILE A 60 1.40 3.62 1.95
N THR A 61 1.79 2.46 2.48
CA THR A 61 2.54 1.44 1.69
C THR A 61 1.74 0.96 0.50
N ILE A 62 0.45 0.64 0.69
CA ILE A 62 -0.45 0.18 -0.38
C ILE A 62 -0.63 1.29 -1.41
N TYR A 63 -0.92 2.53 -0.98
CA TYR A 63 -1.15 3.66 -1.88
C TYR A 63 0.05 3.93 -2.79
N PHE A 64 1.24 4.10 -2.21
CA PHE A 64 2.44 4.34 -3.03
C PHE A 64 2.86 3.12 -3.83
N GLY A 65 2.62 1.91 -3.34
CA GLY A 65 2.80 0.69 -4.10
C GLY A 65 1.95 0.70 -5.37
N LEU A 66 0.65 0.86 -5.24
CA LEU A 66 -0.28 0.90 -6.37
C LEU A 66 0.02 2.06 -7.34
N SER A 67 0.38 3.24 -6.82
CA SER A 67 0.61 4.45 -7.61
C SER A 67 1.94 4.45 -8.37
N ARG A 68 3.01 3.93 -7.76
CA ARG A 68 4.36 3.92 -8.35
C ARG A 68 4.55 2.85 -9.41
N ARG A 69 3.78 1.76 -9.33
CA ARG A 69 3.78 0.68 -10.34
C ARG A 69 5.15 0.04 -10.60
N ASN A 70 6.11 0.23 -9.69
CA ASN A 70 7.46 -0.31 -9.76
C ASN A 70 7.71 -1.23 -8.56
N PRO A 71 7.82 -2.57 -8.78
CA PRO A 71 7.96 -3.55 -7.70
C PRO A 71 9.16 -3.31 -6.78
N SER A 72 10.31 -2.90 -7.33
CA SER A 72 11.51 -2.60 -6.54
C SER A 72 11.29 -1.40 -5.61
N THR A 73 10.63 -0.35 -6.10
CA THR A 73 10.29 0.83 -5.29
C THR A 73 9.29 0.46 -4.19
N GLY A 74 8.27 -0.34 -4.52
CA GLY A 74 7.28 -0.80 -3.53
C GLY A 74 7.91 -1.66 -2.44
N LEU A 75 8.81 -2.56 -2.79
CA LEU A 75 9.59 -3.36 -1.86
C LEU A 75 10.38 -2.47 -0.90
N LEU A 76 11.16 -1.53 -1.43
CA LEU A 76 11.96 -0.61 -0.61
C LEU A 76 11.11 0.25 0.32
N LEU A 77 10.01 0.83 -0.19
CA LEU A 77 9.10 1.62 0.63
C LEU A 77 8.49 0.78 1.75
N GLY A 78 8.00 -0.42 1.45
CA GLY A 78 7.45 -1.33 2.45
C GLY A 78 8.46 -1.71 3.53
N THR A 79 9.72 -1.98 3.13
CA THR A 79 10.81 -2.28 4.06
C THR A 79 11.09 -1.11 5.00
N VAL A 80 11.28 0.09 4.45
CA VAL A 80 11.60 1.30 5.25
C VAL A 80 10.45 1.62 6.20
N ILE A 81 9.21 1.64 5.71
CA ILE A 81 8.03 1.93 6.52
C ILE A 81 7.86 0.90 7.64
N GLY A 82 7.99 -0.38 7.32
CA GLY A 82 7.81 -1.46 8.28
C GLY A 82 8.88 -1.46 9.37
N LEU A 83 10.16 -1.26 9.02
CA LEU A 83 11.25 -1.19 10.00
C LEU A 83 11.15 0.05 10.89
N LEU A 84 10.75 1.20 10.35
CA LEU A 84 10.47 2.40 11.15
C LEU A 84 9.33 2.15 12.13
N GLN A 85 8.27 1.50 11.69
CA GLN A 85 7.16 1.14 12.57
C GLN A 85 7.59 0.17 13.66
N ASP A 86 8.37 -0.87 13.35
CA ASP A 86 8.90 -1.80 14.35
C ASP A 86 9.71 -1.06 15.42
N SER A 87 10.58 -0.14 14.99
CA SER A 87 11.44 0.63 15.89
C SER A 87 10.65 1.55 16.83
N LEU A 88 9.56 2.17 16.33
CA LEU A 88 8.76 3.13 17.11
C LEU A 88 7.67 2.45 17.94
N SER A 89 7.17 1.28 17.51
CA SER A 89 6.08 0.56 18.21
C SER A 89 6.56 -0.45 19.23
N LYS A 90 7.86 -0.54 19.49
CA LYS A 90 8.48 -1.52 20.40
C LYS A 90 8.14 -2.97 20.05
N THR A 91 7.87 -3.25 18.80
CA THR A 91 7.65 -4.61 18.27
C THR A 91 8.98 -5.25 17.92
N PRO A 92 9.06 -6.60 17.85
CA PRO A 92 10.27 -7.27 17.37
C PRO A 92 10.64 -6.76 15.98
N LEU A 93 11.92 -6.35 15.83
CA LEU A 93 12.41 -5.84 14.54
C LEU A 93 12.21 -6.86 13.43
N GLY A 94 11.62 -6.43 12.32
CA GLY A 94 11.32 -7.25 11.16
C GLY A 94 9.88 -7.76 11.10
N LEU A 95 9.07 -7.66 12.15
CA LEU A 95 7.69 -8.13 12.15
C LEU A 95 6.85 -7.38 11.08
N PHE A 96 6.77 -6.06 11.19
CA PHE A 96 6.13 -5.21 10.19
C PHE A 96 7.05 -4.95 9.00
N GLY A 97 8.38 -5.00 9.20
CA GLY A 97 9.36 -4.92 8.13
C GLY A 97 9.11 -5.93 7.03
N ILE A 98 9.10 -7.22 7.36
CA ILE A 98 8.87 -8.32 6.41
C ILE A 98 7.47 -8.23 5.79
N SER A 99 6.44 -8.07 6.63
CA SER A 99 5.06 -8.06 6.14
C SER A 99 4.79 -6.91 5.18
N LYS A 100 5.24 -5.67 5.49
CA LYS A 100 5.03 -4.51 4.62
C LYS A 100 5.92 -4.53 3.37
N THR A 101 7.09 -5.17 3.43
CA THR A 101 7.92 -5.42 2.24
C THR A 101 7.17 -6.26 1.21
N ILE A 102 6.56 -7.36 1.65
CA ILE A 102 5.77 -8.25 0.79
C ILE A 102 4.56 -7.49 0.22
N ILE A 103 3.83 -6.76 1.06
CA ILE A 103 2.67 -5.98 0.62
C ILE A 103 3.08 -4.89 -0.37
N GLY A 104 4.15 -4.15 -0.12
CA GLY A 104 4.66 -3.10 -1.01
C GLY A 104 5.04 -3.64 -2.38
N TYR A 105 5.73 -4.79 -2.42
CA TYR A 105 6.05 -5.48 -3.67
C TYR A 105 4.80 -5.91 -4.44
N LEU A 106 3.86 -6.58 -3.77
CA LEU A 106 2.63 -7.07 -4.39
C LEU A 106 1.73 -5.92 -4.85
N ALA A 107 1.56 -4.88 -4.04
CA ALA A 107 0.78 -3.70 -4.40
C ALA A 107 1.34 -3.02 -5.66
N SER A 108 2.66 -2.86 -5.75
CA SER A 108 3.31 -2.28 -6.92
C SER A 108 3.19 -3.16 -8.17
N SER A 109 3.27 -4.48 -8.00
CA SER A 109 3.13 -5.45 -9.08
C SER A 109 1.70 -5.47 -9.64
N ILE A 110 0.71 -5.36 -8.76
CA ILE A 110 -0.72 -5.31 -9.14
C ILE A 110 -1.05 -3.94 -9.75
N GLY A 111 -0.57 -2.84 -9.16
CA GLY A 111 -0.76 -1.50 -9.69
C GLY A 111 -0.19 -1.30 -11.10
N ALA A 112 0.84 -2.05 -11.47
CA ALA A 112 1.39 -2.05 -12.83
C ALA A 112 0.46 -2.73 -13.87
N ARG A 113 -0.49 -3.55 -13.42
CA ARG A 113 -1.34 -4.37 -14.30
C ARG A 113 -2.81 -3.99 -14.29
N LEU A 114 -3.28 -3.37 -13.20
CA LEU A 114 -4.68 -3.03 -13.00
C LEU A 114 -4.86 -1.52 -12.93
N ASP A 115 -5.99 -1.06 -13.46
CA ASP A 115 -6.46 0.30 -13.19
C ASP A 115 -7.00 0.36 -11.75
N THR A 116 -6.31 1.15 -10.93
CA THR A 116 -6.59 1.28 -9.50
C THR A 116 -7.20 2.64 -9.15
N GLU A 117 -7.73 3.37 -10.13
CA GLU A 117 -8.30 4.70 -9.87
C GLU A 117 -9.75 4.62 -9.36
N HIS A 118 -10.47 3.56 -9.69
CA HIS A 118 -11.86 3.40 -9.27
C HIS A 118 -11.98 3.17 -7.74
N PRO A 119 -12.83 3.89 -7.00
CA PRO A 119 -12.95 3.79 -5.54
C PRO A 119 -13.26 2.37 -5.04
N ALA A 120 -14.10 1.62 -5.76
CA ALA A 120 -14.42 0.24 -5.40
C ALA A 120 -13.21 -0.69 -5.53
N ALA A 121 -12.37 -0.51 -6.56
CA ALA A 121 -11.13 -1.25 -6.72
C ALA A 121 -10.15 -0.93 -5.58
N ARG A 122 -10.03 0.35 -5.20
CA ARG A 122 -9.21 0.79 -4.06
C ARG A 122 -9.66 0.17 -2.75
N PHE A 123 -10.96 0.15 -2.50
CA PHE A 123 -11.54 -0.48 -1.31
C PHE A 123 -11.22 -1.99 -1.28
N ALA A 124 -11.52 -2.70 -2.35
CA ALA A 124 -11.32 -4.15 -2.45
C ALA A 124 -9.84 -4.54 -2.32
N LEU A 125 -8.95 -3.81 -3.01
CA LEU A 125 -7.51 -4.06 -2.94
C LEU A 125 -6.95 -3.75 -1.54
N THR A 126 -7.38 -2.64 -0.92
CA THR A 126 -6.95 -2.30 0.45
C THR A 126 -7.41 -3.36 1.43
N ALA A 127 -8.67 -3.83 1.34
CA ALA A 127 -9.19 -4.92 2.17
C ALA A 127 -8.39 -6.22 1.98
N ALA A 128 -8.13 -6.61 0.73
CA ALA A 128 -7.36 -7.81 0.42
C ALA A 128 -5.92 -7.72 0.95
N PHE A 129 -5.23 -6.61 0.73
CA PHE A 129 -3.89 -6.39 1.25
C PHE A 129 -3.84 -6.30 2.78
N PHE A 130 -4.87 -5.73 3.40
CA PHE A 130 -4.96 -5.69 4.86
C PHE A 130 -5.08 -7.10 5.44
N VAL A 131 -5.96 -7.94 4.89
CA VAL A 131 -6.11 -9.34 5.33
C VAL A 131 -4.83 -10.13 5.12
N LEU A 132 -4.18 -9.97 3.95
CA LEU A 132 -2.91 -10.61 3.66
C LEU A 132 -1.81 -10.17 4.63
N HIS A 133 -1.70 -8.86 4.90
CA HIS A 133 -0.76 -8.30 5.86
C HIS A 133 -0.95 -8.92 7.25
N GLN A 134 -2.18 -8.95 7.74
CA GLN A 134 -2.49 -9.54 9.04
C GLN A 134 -2.20 -11.05 9.08
N GLY A 135 -2.48 -11.76 7.99
CA GLY A 135 -2.11 -13.17 7.85
C GLY A 135 -0.60 -13.40 7.98
N ILE A 136 0.21 -12.57 7.31
CA ILE A 136 1.68 -12.63 7.39
C ILE A 136 2.15 -12.32 8.82
N VAL A 137 1.61 -11.26 9.44
CA VAL A 137 1.96 -10.89 10.82
C VAL A 137 1.64 -12.03 11.79
N ILE A 138 0.44 -12.62 11.73
CA ILE A 138 0.05 -13.75 12.55
C ILE A 138 0.96 -14.96 12.30
N LEU A 139 1.31 -15.22 11.05
CA LEU A 139 2.22 -16.31 10.70
C LEU A 139 3.59 -16.13 11.33
N ILE A 140 4.18 -14.94 11.22
CA ILE A 140 5.46 -14.60 11.83
C ILE A 140 5.37 -14.73 13.36
N GLN A 141 4.32 -14.21 13.98
CA GLN A 141 4.12 -14.32 15.43
C GLN A 141 4.05 -15.77 15.90
N LYS A 142 3.34 -16.63 15.17
CA LYS A 142 3.22 -18.05 15.53
C LYS A 142 4.50 -18.83 15.31
N LEU A 143 5.16 -18.65 14.15
CA LEU A 143 6.30 -19.47 13.76
C LEU A 143 7.61 -19.00 14.39
N LEU A 144 7.85 -17.69 14.45
CA LEU A 144 9.12 -17.13 14.91
C LEU A 144 9.09 -16.68 16.36
N LEU A 145 7.95 -16.17 16.85
CA LEU A 145 7.84 -15.64 18.20
C LEU A 145 7.14 -16.59 19.16
N ALA A 146 6.68 -17.75 18.68
CA ALA A 146 5.91 -18.75 19.46
C ALA A 146 4.70 -18.13 20.21
N GLN A 147 4.12 -17.05 19.69
CA GLN A 147 2.98 -16.35 20.30
C GLN A 147 1.68 -16.91 19.71
N PRO A 148 0.81 -17.56 20.50
CA PRO A 148 -0.46 -18.06 19.99
C PRO A 148 -1.40 -16.89 19.72
N GLN A 149 -1.71 -16.67 18.45
CA GLN A 149 -2.69 -15.67 17.99
C GLN A 149 -3.80 -16.37 17.22
N PRO A 150 -5.07 -16.03 17.43
CA PRO A 150 -6.16 -16.56 16.63
C PRO A 150 -6.07 -16.03 15.20
N TRP A 151 -6.31 -16.91 14.21
CA TRP A 151 -6.31 -16.51 12.78
C TRP A 151 -7.46 -15.59 12.43
N PHE A 152 -8.58 -15.74 13.10
CA PHE A 152 -9.79 -15.00 12.84
C PHE A 152 -10.39 -14.47 14.15
N THR A 153 -10.69 -13.18 14.13
CA THR A 153 -11.33 -12.48 15.25
C THR A 153 -12.31 -11.46 14.67
N MET A 154 -13.45 -11.23 15.32
CA MET A 154 -14.38 -10.16 14.92
C MET A 154 -13.67 -8.80 14.82
N ARG A 155 -12.69 -8.57 15.68
CA ARG A 155 -11.84 -7.38 15.62
C ARG A 155 -11.11 -7.25 14.26
N LEU A 156 -10.68 -8.35 13.65
CA LEU A 156 -10.02 -8.35 12.34
C LEU A 156 -10.98 -7.89 11.23
N LEU A 157 -12.24 -8.33 11.26
CA LEU A 157 -13.25 -7.87 10.29
C LEU A 157 -13.50 -6.38 10.41
N VAL A 158 -13.71 -5.90 11.63
CA VAL A 158 -13.91 -4.48 11.89
C VAL A 158 -12.68 -3.68 11.44
N ALA A 159 -11.47 -4.15 11.77
CA ALA A 159 -10.23 -3.54 11.35
C ALA A 159 -10.10 -3.47 9.82
N CYS A 160 -10.44 -4.55 9.12
CA CYS A 160 -10.43 -4.61 7.67
C CYS A 160 -11.36 -3.56 7.05
N LEU A 161 -12.61 -3.50 7.50
CA LEU A 161 -13.59 -2.55 6.98
C LEU A 161 -13.19 -1.10 7.27
N VAL A 162 -12.73 -0.81 8.48
CA VAL A 162 -12.30 0.54 8.88
C VAL A 162 -11.09 0.98 8.07
N ASN A 163 -10.07 0.13 7.92
CA ASN A 163 -8.87 0.46 7.15
C ASN A 163 -9.18 0.59 5.65
N ALA A 164 -10.02 -0.29 5.08
CA ALA A 164 -10.40 -0.19 3.67
C ALA A 164 -11.17 1.10 3.39
N THR A 165 -12.11 1.48 4.26
CA THR A 165 -12.88 2.73 4.13
C THR A 165 -11.95 3.94 4.29
N LEU A 166 -11.15 3.98 5.35
CA LEU A 166 -10.18 5.06 5.57
C LEU A 166 -9.17 5.15 4.42
N GLY A 167 -8.75 4.01 3.87
CA GLY A 167 -7.86 3.95 2.72
C GLY A 167 -8.41 4.72 1.52
N VAL A 168 -9.67 4.54 1.17
CA VAL A 168 -10.30 5.27 0.06
C VAL A 168 -10.25 6.78 0.28
N PHE A 169 -10.58 7.26 1.48
CA PHE A 169 -10.51 8.69 1.82
C PHE A 169 -9.07 9.22 1.80
N LEU A 170 -8.14 8.47 2.39
CA LEU A 170 -6.73 8.83 2.43
C LEU A 170 -6.15 8.91 1.01
N TYR A 171 -6.50 7.97 0.14
CA TYR A 171 -6.02 7.95 -1.26
C TYR A 171 -6.56 9.14 -2.04
N TYR A 172 -7.82 9.51 -1.84
CA TYR A 172 -8.38 10.71 -2.45
C TYR A 172 -7.64 11.99 -2.00
N PHE A 173 -7.26 12.06 -0.72
CA PHE A 173 -6.45 13.18 -0.22
C PHE A 173 -5.04 13.19 -0.80
N LEU A 174 -4.38 12.03 -0.85
CA LEU A 174 -3.02 11.91 -1.39
C LEU A 174 -2.96 12.17 -2.90
N ASP A 175 -4.03 11.85 -3.64
CA ASP A 175 -4.12 12.16 -5.08
C ASP A 175 -4.06 13.67 -5.34
N ARG A 176 -4.53 14.51 -4.41
CA ARG A 176 -4.40 15.98 -4.50
C ARG A 176 -2.95 16.48 -4.37
N LEU A 177 -2.07 15.68 -3.76
CA LEU A 177 -0.64 15.98 -3.62
C LEU A 177 0.19 15.46 -4.80
N ARG A 178 -0.48 14.86 -5.77
CA ARG A 178 0.08 14.36 -7.01
C ARG A 178 0.51 15.53 -7.89
N LYS A 179 1.65 15.41 -8.57
CA LYS A 179 2.04 16.36 -9.63
C LYS A 179 1.13 16.15 -10.84
N SER A 180 0.54 17.24 -11.30
CA SER A 180 -0.03 17.35 -12.65
C SER A 180 1.09 17.38 -13.69
#